data_e0201f6359f8a6546dbaa0639e778f48
#
_entry.id   e0201f6359f8a6546dbaa0639e778f48
#
_cell.length_a   1.000
_cell.length_b   1.000
_cell.length_c   1.000
_cell.angle_alpha   90.00
_cell.angle_beta   90.00
_cell.angle_gamma   90.00
#
_symmetry.space_group_name_H-M   'P 1'
#
loop_
_entity.id
_entity.type
_entity.pdbx_description
1 polymer ?
#
loop_
_entity_poly.entity_id
_entity_poly.type
_entity_poly.pdbx_seq_one_letter_code
_entity_poly.pdbx_strand_id
1 'polypeptide(L)'
;YQLKETPAHLIVVGSGVTGAEFASAYRALGSEVTLISSREQVLPGEDADAARVIEDVFKRNGMTVLSKSRAESVKRSKTGVIATLADGRTVEGSHCLMAVGSIPNTEKIGLEEAGVQLTDSGHIRVNRVARTSMPMIYAAGDCSDSLPLASVAAMQGRTAVYHAMGDGVTPIEVRNVASNIFTQPEIATVGWSQKQIDDGTTPGNIYKLPLASNPRAKMIGVKDGFVKLFASTRSGTVIGGVIVAPHASELIMPLVLAIEHRLTVDQLARAFPVYPSLSGSITDAARAMHIVG
;
A
#
# COMPACT_ATOMS: atom_id res chain seq x y z
N TYR A 1 19.01 9.44 7.17
CA TYR A 1 18.82 10.28 5.98
C TYR A 1 19.33 11.70 6.25
N GLN A 2 20.61 11.94 5.98
CA GLN A 2 21.25 13.24 6.24
C GLN A 2 21.84 13.79 4.94
N LEU A 3 21.03 13.78 3.86
CA LEU A 3 21.43 14.41 2.61
C LEU A 3 21.41 15.93 2.81
N LYS A 4 22.48 16.61 2.44
CA LYS A 4 22.58 18.08 2.48
C LYS A 4 21.92 18.72 1.26
N GLU A 5 21.81 17.98 0.16
CA GLU A 5 21.31 18.45 -1.13
C GLU A 5 20.45 17.34 -1.77
N THR A 6 19.53 17.73 -2.61
CA THR A 6 18.77 16.79 -3.43
C THR A 6 19.73 16.09 -4.40
N PRO A 7 19.74 14.74 -4.47
CA PRO A 7 20.56 14.01 -5.44
C PRO A 7 20.30 14.47 -6.87
N ALA A 8 21.36 14.73 -7.64
CA ALA A 8 21.20 15.05 -9.06
C ALA A 8 20.58 13.86 -9.81
N HIS A 9 21.09 12.64 -9.53
CA HIS A 9 20.52 11.40 -10.07
C HIS A 9 20.47 10.33 -8.96
N LEU A 10 19.26 9.90 -8.59
CA LEU A 10 19.01 8.86 -7.60
C LEU A 10 18.74 7.51 -8.28
N ILE A 11 19.56 6.52 -7.99
CA ILE A 11 19.29 5.13 -8.32
C ILE A 11 18.49 4.53 -7.16
N VAL A 12 17.31 3.98 -7.42
CA VAL A 12 16.50 3.27 -6.42
C VAL A 12 16.50 1.79 -6.75
N VAL A 13 17.03 0.96 -5.86
CA VAL A 13 17.05 -0.50 -6.00
C VAL A 13 15.92 -1.10 -5.16
N GLY A 14 14.95 -1.70 -5.85
CA GLY A 14 13.73 -2.24 -5.27
C GLY A 14 12.50 -1.40 -5.61
N SER A 15 11.47 -2.06 -6.13
CA SER A 15 10.24 -1.44 -6.65
C SER A 15 9.00 -1.74 -5.79
N GLY A 16 9.21 -2.19 -4.56
CA GLY A 16 8.14 -2.27 -3.55
C GLY A 16 7.69 -0.88 -3.08
N VAL A 17 6.82 -0.83 -2.08
CA VAL A 17 6.22 0.40 -1.55
C VAL A 17 7.29 1.47 -1.26
N THR A 18 8.27 1.15 -0.43
CA THR A 18 9.34 2.10 -0.06
C THR A 18 10.08 2.63 -1.28
N GLY A 19 10.48 1.76 -2.22
CA GLY A 19 11.19 2.18 -3.42
C GLY A 19 10.35 3.07 -4.33
N ALA A 20 9.08 2.73 -4.53
CA ALA A 20 8.17 3.52 -5.35
C ALA A 20 7.88 4.90 -4.74
N GLU A 21 7.66 4.98 -3.43
CA GLU A 21 7.43 6.24 -2.73
C GLU A 21 8.65 7.17 -2.79
N PHE A 22 9.84 6.66 -2.48
CA PHE A 22 11.07 7.46 -2.59
C PHE A 22 11.36 7.89 -4.03
N ALA A 23 11.18 6.99 -5.01
CA ALA A 23 11.32 7.33 -6.42
C ALA A 23 10.37 8.47 -6.83
N SER A 24 9.10 8.37 -6.43
CA SER A 24 8.09 9.40 -6.67
C SER A 24 8.46 10.74 -6.03
N ALA A 25 8.84 10.72 -4.74
CA ALA A 25 9.18 11.92 -3.98
C ALA A 25 10.43 12.63 -4.53
N TYR A 26 11.52 11.88 -4.79
CA TYR A 26 12.75 12.49 -5.32
C TYR A 26 12.57 12.98 -6.75
N ARG A 27 11.75 12.30 -7.57
CA ARG A 27 11.39 12.82 -8.90
C ARG A 27 10.65 14.15 -8.79
N ALA A 28 9.71 14.27 -7.85
CA ALA A 28 8.99 15.54 -7.59
C ALA A 28 9.90 16.65 -7.07
N LEU A 29 10.98 16.31 -6.33
CA LEU A 29 12.01 17.23 -5.88
C LEU A 29 13.00 17.65 -6.99
N GLY A 30 12.88 17.09 -8.20
CA GLY A 30 13.69 17.45 -9.35
C GLY A 30 14.88 16.54 -9.64
N SER A 31 15.07 15.46 -8.86
CA SER A 31 16.08 14.45 -9.17
C SER A 31 15.78 13.75 -10.50
N GLU A 32 16.82 13.40 -11.26
CA GLU A 32 16.75 12.29 -12.16
C GLU A 32 16.62 10.99 -11.34
N VAL A 33 15.74 10.07 -11.77
CA VAL A 33 15.51 8.82 -11.02
C VAL A 33 15.56 7.62 -11.94
N THR A 34 16.36 6.62 -11.56
CA THR A 34 16.35 5.28 -12.15
C THR A 34 15.88 4.28 -11.12
N LEU A 35 14.71 3.68 -11.35
CA LEU A 35 14.12 2.65 -10.51
C LEU A 35 14.44 1.26 -11.07
N ILE A 36 15.15 0.44 -10.31
CA ILE A 36 15.55 -0.92 -10.69
C ILE A 36 14.64 -1.91 -9.99
N SER A 37 13.91 -2.71 -10.79
CA SER A 37 12.97 -3.74 -10.33
C SER A 37 13.39 -5.12 -10.81
N SER A 38 13.57 -6.07 -9.88
CA SER A 38 13.73 -7.48 -10.22
C SER A 38 12.43 -8.13 -10.69
N ARG A 39 11.30 -7.44 -10.53
CA ARG A 39 9.97 -7.89 -10.93
C ARG A 39 9.59 -7.31 -12.30
N GLU A 40 8.52 -7.86 -12.87
CA GLU A 40 8.00 -7.40 -14.17
C GLU A 40 7.36 -6.01 -14.08
N GLN A 41 6.74 -5.69 -12.95
CA GLN A 41 5.99 -4.47 -12.69
C GLN A 41 6.45 -3.79 -11.40
N VAL A 42 6.35 -2.48 -11.36
CA VAL A 42 6.50 -1.70 -10.11
C VAL A 42 5.34 -2.06 -9.18
N LEU A 43 5.59 -2.05 -7.86
CA LEU A 43 4.58 -2.39 -6.84
C LEU A 43 3.95 -3.79 -7.08
N PRO A 44 4.76 -4.87 -7.12
CA PRO A 44 4.31 -6.19 -7.56
C PRO A 44 3.31 -6.87 -6.59
N GLY A 45 3.14 -6.34 -5.38
CA GLY A 45 2.17 -6.83 -4.38
C GLY A 45 0.80 -6.17 -4.45
N GLU A 46 0.67 -5.11 -5.25
CA GLU A 46 -0.51 -4.26 -5.30
C GLU A 46 -1.51 -4.68 -6.39
N ASP A 47 -2.66 -4.02 -6.42
CA ASP A 47 -3.63 -4.17 -7.51
C ASP A 47 -2.95 -3.89 -8.86
N ALA A 48 -3.07 -4.83 -9.81
CA ALA A 48 -2.35 -4.76 -11.07
C ALA A 48 -2.69 -3.52 -11.91
N ASP A 49 -3.94 -3.05 -11.86
CA ASP A 49 -4.33 -1.82 -12.57
C ASP A 49 -3.72 -0.60 -11.88
N ALA A 50 -3.68 -0.57 -10.55
CA ALA A 50 -3.08 0.52 -9.79
C ALA A 50 -1.57 0.61 -10.05
N ALA A 51 -0.88 -0.52 -9.96
CA ALA A 51 0.55 -0.62 -10.24
C ALA A 51 0.90 -0.16 -11.67
N ARG A 52 0.06 -0.53 -12.66
CA ARG A 52 0.22 -0.08 -14.06
C ARG A 52 0.10 1.43 -14.19
N VAL A 53 -0.91 2.04 -13.55
CA VAL A 53 -1.08 3.52 -13.57
C VAL A 53 0.17 4.19 -13.01
N ILE A 54 0.72 3.73 -11.89
CA ILE A 54 1.92 4.31 -11.30
C ILE A 54 3.13 4.17 -12.23
N GLU A 55 3.34 2.99 -12.81
CA GLU A 55 4.46 2.77 -13.73
C GLU A 55 4.37 3.67 -14.98
N ASP A 56 3.18 3.82 -15.55
CA ASP A 56 2.94 4.69 -16.70
C ASP A 56 3.19 6.18 -16.34
N VAL A 57 2.75 6.61 -15.16
CA VAL A 57 3.00 7.96 -14.64
C VAL A 57 4.49 8.19 -14.41
N PHE A 58 5.20 7.24 -13.81
CA PHE A 58 6.65 7.32 -13.60
C PHE A 58 7.40 7.52 -14.91
N LYS A 59 7.12 6.69 -15.91
CA LYS A 59 7.75 6.78 -17.24
C LYS A 59 7.43 8.12 -17.92
N ARG A 60 6.17 8.54 -17.90
CA ARG A 60 5.71 9.81 -18.49
C ARG A 60 6.36 11.02 -17.83
N ASN A 61 6.63 10.95 -16.52
CA ASN A 61 7.32 12.00 -15.78
C ASN A 61 8.84 11.94 -15.94
N GLY A 62 9.36 11.13 -16.88
CA GLY A 62 10.79 11.05 -17.20
C GLY A 62 11.62 10.22 -16.23
N MET A 63 11.00 9.31 -15.49
CA MET A 63 11.70 8.34 -14.67
C MET A 63 12.12 7.14 -15.52
N THR A 64 13.36 6.67 -15.38
CA THR A 64 13.81 5.42 -15.97
C THR A 64 13.38 4.24 -15.09
N VAL A 65 12.54 3.34 -15.62
CA VAL A 65 12.12 2.13 -14.92
C VAL A 65 12.73 0.91 -15.61
N LEU A 66 13.61 0.21 -14.89
CA LEU A 66 14.27 -1.01 -15.35
C LEU A 66 13.59 -2.23 -14.72
N SER A 67 12.54 -2.73 -15.38
CA SER A 67 11.84 -3.95 -15.00
C SER A 67 12.66 -5.21 -15.35
N LYS A 68 12.38 -6.34 -14.67
CA LYS A 68 13.12 -7.62 -14.84
C LYS A 68 14.64 -7.46 -14.71
N SER A 69 15.10 -6.47 -13.96
CA SER A 69 16.50 -6.12 -13.78
C SER A 69 16.87 -6.26 -12.31
N ARG A 70 17.83 -7.14 -12.01
CA ARG A 70 18.31 -7.37 -10.66
C ARG A 70 19.64 -6.64 -10.47
N ALA A 71 19.71 -5.76 -9.48
CA ALA A 71 20.98 -5.19 -9.06
C ALA A 71 21.81 -6.28 -8.34
N GLU A 72 23.05 -6.45 -8.74
CA GLU A 72 24.01 -7.39 -8.17
C GLU A 72 24.98 -6.72 -7.21
N SER A 73 25.42 -5.52 -7.56
CA SER A 73 26.30 -4.72 -6.70
C SER A 73 26.11 -3.22 -6.90
N VAL A 74 26.45 -2.47 -5.87
CA VAL A 74 26.59 -1.00 -5.93
C VAL A 74 27.94 -0.62 -5.38
N LYS A 75 28.73 0.14 -6.15
CA LYS A 75 30.07 0.57 -5.77
C LYS A 75 30.20 2.09 -5.87
N ARG A 76 30.98 2.68 -4.98
CA ARG A 76 31.38 4.08 -5.10
C ARG A 76 32.28 4.30 -6.33
N SER A 77 32.04 5.38 -7.04
CA SER A 77 32.89 5.93 -8.07
C SER A 77 33.54 7.24 -7.59
N LYS A 78 34.35 7.87 -8.45
CA LYS A 78 34.94 9.17 -8.12
C LYS A 78 33.91 10.30 -7.97
N THR A 79 32.77 10.18 -8.67
CA THR A 79 31.77 11.24 -8.79
C THR A 79 30.37 10.82 -8.30
N GLY A 80 30.22 9.60 -7.76
CA GLY A 80 28.94 9.08 -7.33
C GLY A 80 28.96 7.60 -7.05
N VAL A 81 28.02 6.87 -7.64
CA VAL A 81 27.84 5.42 -7.49
C VAL A 81 27.57 4.75 -8.83
N ILE A 82 27.97 3.48 -8.94
CA ILE A 82 27.67 2.63 -10.10
C ILE A 82 26.95 1.39 -9.58
N ALA A 83 25.73 1.18 -10.05
CA ALA A 83 24.99 -0.06 -9.86
C ALA A 83 25.23 -0.99 -11.04
N THR A 84 25.66 -2.22 -10.77
CA THR A 84 25.83 -3.28 -11.78
C THR A 84 24.65 -4.22 -11.70
N LEU A 85 24.04 -4.50 -12.84
CA LEU A 85 22.92 -5.44 -12.98
C LEU A 85 23.44 -6.85 -13.28
N ALA A 86 22.66 -7.87 -12.95
CA ALA A 86 22.99 -9.27 -13.19
C ALA A 86 23.20 -9.65 -14.66
N ASP A 87 22.72 -8.84 -15.60
CA ASP A 87 22.93 -8.99 -17.04
C ASP A 87 24.16 -8.22 -17.56
N GLY A 88 24.96 -7.63 -16.67
CA GLY A 88 26.19 -6.90 -17.00
C GLY A 88 25.98 -5.42 -17.33
N ARG A 89 24.75 -4.94 -17.47
CA ARG A 89 24.49 -3.49 -17.64
C ARG A 89 24.88 -2.74 -16.38
N THR A 90 25.23 -1.47 -16.53
CA THR A 90 25.55 -0.57 -15.42
C THR A 90 24.65 0.67 -15.46
N VAL A 91 24.35 1.20 -14.29
CA VAL A 91 23.65 2.47 -14.09
C VAL A 91 24.51 3.36 -13.22
N GLU A 92 24.83 4.55 -13.70
CA GLU A 92 25.59 5.55 -12.95
C GLU A 92 24.63 6.58 -12.34
N GLY A 93 24.92 7.02 -11.12
CA GLY A 93 24.12 8.05 -10.44
C GLY A 93 24.93 8.75 -9.36
N SER A 94 24.41 9.86 -8.85
CA SER A 94 25.02 10.57 -7.73
C SER A 94 24.86 9.81 -6.40
N HIS A 95 23.71 9.15 -6.21
CA HIS A 95 23.33 8.41 -5.01
C HIS A 95 22.57 7.13 -5.36
N CYS A 96 22.58 6.17 -4.42
CA CYS A 96 21.77 4.96 -4.52
C CYS A 96 21.00 4.75 -3.21
N LEU A 97 19.72 4.48 -3.33
CA LEU A 97 18.83 4.03 -2.26
C LEU A 97 18.59 2.53 -2.40
N MET A 98 18.88 1.77 -1.35
CA MET A 98 18.55 0.36 -1.24
C MET A 98 17.19 0.22 -0.56
N ALA A 99 16.16 -0.21 -1.30
CA ALA A 99 14.79 -0.41 -0.84
C ALA A 99 14.34 -1.86 -1.10
N VAL A 100 15.17 -2.81 -0.65
CA VAL A 100 15.04 -4.25 -0.98
C VAL A 100 14.26 -5.05 0.06
N GLY A 101 13.59 -4.39 0.99
CA GLY A 101 12.81 -4.98 2.08
C GLY A 101 13.48 -4.79 3.44
N SER A 102 12.83 -5.30 4.48
CA SER A 102 13.26 -5.24 5.87
C SER A 102 13.09 -6.60 6.54
N ILE A 103 13.84 -6.82 7.60
CA ILE A 103 13.70 -7.93 8.53
C ILE A 103 13.45 -7.39 9.93
N PRO A 104 12.68 -8.09 10.79
CA PRO A 104 12.41 -7.62 12.15
C PRO A 104 13.67 -7.72 13.01
N ASN A 105 13.90 -6.74 13.90
CA ASN A 105 15.00 -6.74 14.86
C ASN A 105 14.63 -7.53 16.13
N THR A 106 14.34 -8.81 15.97
CA THR A 106 13.87 -9.71 17.05
C THR A 106 14.95 -10.69 17.53
N GLU A 107 16.12 -10.69 16.89
CA GLU A 107 17.19 -11.61 17.25
C GLU A 107 17.88 -11.21 18.56
N LYS A 108 18.25 -12.20 19.37
CA LYS A 108 19.09 -12.06 20.59
C LYS A 108 18.56 -11.07 21.64
N ILE A 109 17.26 -10.98 21.77
CA ILE A 109 16.60 -10.17 22.82
C ILE A 109 15.82 -11.00 23.83
N GLY A 110 16.07 -12.32 23.88
CA GLY A 110 15.51 -13.23 24.88
C GLY A 110 14.09 -13.70 24.62
N LEU A 111 13.58 -13.58 23.37
CA LEU A 111 12.19 -13.97 23.04
C LEU A 111 11.99 -15.46 23.10
N GLU A 112 12.93 -16.26 22.59
CA GLU A 112 12.85 -17.72 22.58
C GLU A 112 12.96 -18.28 24.01
N GLU A 113 13.88 -17.73 24.82
CA GLU A 113 14.06 -18.07 26.22
C GLU A 113 12.81 -17.71 27.06
N ALA A 114 12.10 -16.66 26.68
CA ALA A 114 10.84 -16.27 27.29
C ALA A 114 9.63 -17.11 26.77
N GLY A 115 9.83 -18.03 25.83
CA GLY A 115 8.77 -18.86 25.26
C GLY A 115 7.88 -18.14 24.23
N VAL A 116 8.32 -17.02 23.69
CA VAL A 116 7.62 -16.27 22.65
C VAL A 116 7.81 -16.95 21.30
N GLN A 117 6.73 -17.25 20.60
CA GLN A 117 6.76 -17.85 19.27
C GLN A 117 7.03 -16.82 18.19
N LEU A 118 7.95 -17.16 17.29
CA LEU A 118 8.26 -16.40 16.09
C LEU A 118 7.72 -17.09 14.83
N THR A 119 7.57 -16.34 13.75
CA THR A 119 7.38 -16.89 12.40
C THR A 119 8.73 -17.30 11.82
N ASP A 120 8.72 -18.02 10.69
CA ASP A 120 9.94 -18.40 9.96
C ASP A 120 10.74 -17.18 9.47
N SER A 121 10.08 -16.02 9.31
CA SER A 121 10.70 -14.74 8.97
C SER A 121 11.16 -13.90 10.17
N GLY A 122 11.06 -14.46 11.38
CA GLY A 122 11.50 -13.82 12.62
C GLY A 122 10.51 -12.84 13.26
N HIS A 123 9.30 -12.68 12.71
CA HIS A 123 8.29 -11.81 13.33
C HIS A 123 7.65 -12.48 14.54
N ILE A 124 7.30 -11.68 15.54
CA ILE A 124 6.61 -12.13 16.75
C ILE A 124 5.17 -12.49 16.41
N ARG A 125 4.75 -13.73 16.70
CA ARG A 125 3.35 -14.16 16.54
C ARG A 125 2.46 -13.47 17.56
N VAL A 126 1.40 -12.82 17.11
CA VAL A 126 0.42 -12.16 17.98
C VAL A 126 -1.00 -12.55 17.59
N ASN A 127 -1.90 -12.51 18.56
CA ASN A 127 -3.33 -12.63 18.32
C ASN A 127 -3.97 -11.26 18.03
N ARG A 128 -5.29 -11.23 17.83
CA ARG A 128 -6.05 -10.01 17.47
C ARG A 128 -6.11 -8.95 18.56
N VAL A 129 -5.58 -9.23 19.77
CA VAL A 129 -5.40 -8.23 20.84
C VAL A 129 -3.92 -7.94 21.09
N ALA A 130 -3.06 -8.23 20.11
CA ALA A 130 -1.61 -8.02 20.12
C ALA A 130 -0.86 -8.81 21.21
N ARG A 131 -1.47 -9.85 21.81
CA ARG A 131 -0.83 -10.72 22.81
C ARG A 131 -0.07 -11.84 22.12
N THR A 132 1.14 -12.12 22.57
CA THR A 132 2.00 -13.20 22.08
C THR A 132 1.54 -14.57 22.60
N SER A 133 2.32 -15.63 22.31
CA SER A 133 2.14 -16.96 22.90
C SER A 133 2.29 -16.96 24.42
N MET A 134 2.98 -15.97 24.99
CA MET A 134 3.16 -15.80 26.44
C MET A 134 2.12 -14.81 27.01
N PRO A 135 1.34 -15.21 28.04
CA PRO A 135 0.18 -14.44 28.49
C PRO A 135 0.46 -13.00 28.94
N MET A 136 1.66 -12.73 29.43
CA MET A 136 2.06 -11.40 29.96
C MET A 136 2.89 -10.59 28.97
N ILE A 137 3.11 -11.08 27.75
CA ILE A 137 3.94 -10.44 26.74
C ILE A 137 3.09 -10.06 25.54
N TYR A 138 3.19 -8.81 25.12
CA TYR A 138 2.52 -8.23 23.98
C TYR A 138 3.55 -7.70 22.99
N ALA A 139 3.21 -7.66 21.69
CA ALA A 139 4.03 -7.04 20.67
C ALA A 139 3.17 -6.21 19.72
N ALA A 140 3.70 -5.07 19.31
CA ALA A 140 3.01 -4.13 18.43
C ALA A 140 3.96 -3.56 17.38
N GLY A 141 3.45 -3.30 16.18
CA GLY A 141 4.20 -2.74 15.07
C GLY A 141 4.91 -3.78 14.22
N ASP A 142 5.89 -3.33 13.44
CA ASP A 142 6.55 -4.08 12.37
C ASP A 142 7.35 -5.32 12.86
N CYS A 143 7.63 -5.42 14.15
CA CYS A 143 8.20 -6.64 14.73
C CYS A 143 7.20 -7.79 14.87
N SER A 144 5.88 -7.52 14.77
CA SER A 144 4.82 -8.52 14.84
C SER A 144 4.46 -9.06 13.44
N ASP A 145 3.78 -10.20 13.40
CA ASP A 145 3.30 -10.86 12.19
C ASP A 145 2.02 -10.21 11.60
N SER A 146 1.77 -8.95 11.91
CA SER A 146 0.66 -8.16 11.40
C SER A 146 1.10 -7.28 10.21
N LEU A 147 0.20 -6.41 9.73
CA LEU A 147 0.53 -5.47 8.66
C LEU A 147 1.55 -4.42 9.13
N PRO A 148 2.64 -4.17 8.41
CA PRO A 148 3.68 -3.20 8.77
C PRO A 148 3.22 -1.77 8.44
N LEU A 149 2.24 -1.27 9.20
CA LEU A 149 1.63 0.04 9.05
C LEU A 149 1.64 0.78 10.39
N ALA A 150 1.98 2.07 10.37
CA ALA A 150 2.01 2.90 11.57
C ALA A 150 0.64 2.97 12.27
N SER A 151 -0.46 2.97 11.52
CA SER A 151 -1.83 2.93 12.05
C SER A 151 -2.11 1.62 12.79
N VAL A 152 -1.63 0.50 12.26
CA VAL A 152 -1.74 -0.82 12.90
C VAL A 152 -0.91 -0.87 14.16
N ALA A 153 0.34 -0.41 14.11
CA ALA A 153 1.22 -0.33 15.29
C ALA A 153 0.59 0.47 16.44
N ALA A 154 0.02 1.63 16.12
CA ALA A 154 -0.67 2.48 17.11
C ALA A 154 -1.92 1.79 17.70
N MET A 155 -2.71 1.11 16.86
CA MET A 155 -3.89 0.38 17.30
C MET A 155 -3.51 -0.85 18.13
N GLN A 156 -2.51 -1.62 17.70
CA GLN A 156 -1.98 -2.76 18.46
C GLN A 156 -1.51 -2.32 19.84
N GLY A 157 -0.69 -1.26 19.93
CA GLY A 157 -0.20 -0.75 21.21
C GLY A 157 -1.33 -0.35 22.16
N ARG A 158 -2.34 0.38 21.66
CA ARG A 158 -3.51 0.77 22.43
C ARG A 158 -4.31 -0.45 22.92
N THR A 159 -4.61 -1.38 22.00
CA THR A 159 -5.36 -2.60 22.32
C THR A 159 -4.61 -3.47 23.31
N ALA A 160 -3.28 -3.61 23.16
CA ALA A 160 -2.42 -4.37 24.07
C ALA A 160 -2.50 -3.83 25.50
N VAL A 161 -2.38 -2.51 25.67
CA VAL A 161 -2.41 -1.88 27.00
C VAL A 161 -3.79 -2.04 27.66
N TYR A 162 -4.87 -1.73 26.96
CA TYR A 162 -6.22 -1.90 27.51
C TYR A 162 -6.51 -3.36 27.88
N HIS A 163 -6.16 -4.31 26.98
CA HIS A 163 -6.34 -5.73 27.29
C HIS A 163 -5.50 -6.19 28.47
N ALA A 164 -4.25 -5.71 28.61
CA ALA A 164 -3.37 -6.03 29.76
C ALA A 164 -3.92 -5.48 31.07
N MET A 165 -4.61 -4.34 31.03
CA MET A 165 -5.26 -3.73 32.19
C MET A 165 -6.61 -4.36 32.56
N GLY A 166 -7.09 -5.34 31.77
CA GLY A 166 -8.35 -6.03 32.00
C GLY A 166 -9.58 -5.33 31.40
N ASP A 167 -9.37 -4.31 30.58
CA ASP A 167 -10.47 -3.64 29.89
C ASP A 167 -11.03 -4.50 28.75
N GLY A 168 -12.31 -4.31 28.45
CA GLY A 168 -12.93 -4.88 27.27
C GLY A 168 -12.40 -4.20 26.01
N VAL A 169 -11.81 -4.98 25.11
CA VAL A 169 -11.26 -4.47 23.83
C VAL A 169 -11.94 -5.14 22.64
N THR A 170 -12.11 -4.39 21.56
CA THR A 170 -12.51 -4.96 20.27
C THR A 170 -11.26 -5.55 19.59
N PRO A 171 -11.27 -6.86 19.26
CA PRO A 171 -10.17 -7.48 18.55
C PRO A 171 -9.92 -6.82 17.19
N ILE A 172 -8.66 -6.61 16.84
CA ILE A 172 -8.27 -5.99 15.57
C ILE A 172 -8.70 -6.88 14.40
N GLU A 173 -9.46 -6.32 13.47
CA GLU A 173 -9.82 -6.98 12.22
C GLU A 173 -8.93 -6.44 11.09
N VAL A 174 -7.89 -7.20 10.78
CA VAL A 174 -6.86 -6.80 9.80
C VAL A 174 -7.46 -6.50 8.42
N ARG A 175 -8.57 -7.13 8.07
CA ARG A 175 -9.24 -6.91 6.78
C ARG A 175 -9.90 -5.54 6.67
N ASN A 176 -10.20 -4.88 7.79
CA ASN A 176 -10.78 -3.54 7.81
C ASN A 176 -9.70 -2.44 7.78
N VAL A 177 -8.42 -2.83 7.80
CA VAL A 177 -7.31 -1.88 7.78
C VAL A 177 -7.11 -1.36 6.36
N ALA A 178 -7.18 -0.04 6.19
CA ALA A 178 -6.75 0.59 4.96
C ALA A 178 -5.23 0.76 4.94
N SER A 179 -4.65 0.60 3.76
CA SER A 179 -3.26 0.95 3.47
C SER A 179 -3.19 2.01 2.40
N ASN A 180 -2.10 2.79 2.39
CA ASN A 180 -1.85 3.80 1.37
C ASN A 180 -0.39 3.76 0.91
N ILE A 181 -0.18 4.00 -0.37
CA ILE A 181 1.14 4.20 -0.97
C ILE A 181 1.20 5.65 -1.43
N PHE A 182 2.14 6.40 -0.89
CA PHE A 182 2.27 7.85 -1.06
C PHE A 182 3.06 8.22 -2.33
N THR A 183 2.74 7.56 -3.44
CA THR A 183 3.18 7.98 -4.77
C THR A 183 2.32 9.13 -5.30
N GLN A 184 2.61 9.64 -6.51
CA GLN A 184 1.76 10.60 -7.22
C GLN A 184 1.34 10.01 -8.57
N PRO A 185 0.03 9.61 -8.71
CA PRO A 185 -1.04 9.61 -7.69
C PRO A 185 -0.80 8.60 -6.56
N GLU A 186 -1.52 8.74 -5.44
CA GLU A 186 -1.53 7.78 -4.33
C GLU A 186 -2.34 6.54 -4.70
N ILE A 187 -2.04 5.41 -4.05
CA ILE A 187 -2.87 4.20 -4.08
C ILE A 187 -3.35 3.92 -2.67
N ALA A 188 -4.65 3.89 -2.45
CA ALA A 188 -5.24 3.41 -1.20
C ALA A 188 -6.04 2.13 -1.42
N THR A 189 -5.92 1.18 -0.49
CA THR A 189 -6.61 -0.11 -0.56
C THR A 189 -7.24 -0.47 0.78
N VAL A 190 -8.34 -1.23 0.75
CA VAL A 190 -8.97 -1.80 1.95
C VAL A 190 -9.76 -3.06 1.58
N GLY A 191 -9.83 -4.02 2.49
CA GLY A 191 -10.67 -5.21 2.35
C GLY A 191 -10.04 -6.30 1.48
N TRP A 192 -10.89 -7.04 0.77
CA TRP A 192 -10.48 -8.07 -0.16
C TRP A 192 -9.84 -7.47 -1.40
N SER A 193 -8.85 -8.14 -1.96
CA SER A 193 -8.19 -7.75 -3.21
C SER A 193 -8.88 -8.37 -4.43
N GLN A 194 -8.69 -7.77 -5.60
CA GLN A 194 -9.14 -8.36 -6.85
C GLN A 194 -8.55 -9.76 -7.06
N LYS A 195 -7.27 -9.96 -6.74
CA LYS A 195 -6.63 -11.28 -6.85
C LYS A 195 -7.37 -12.35 -6.05
N GLN A 196 -7.82 -12.05 -4.82
CA GLN A 196 -8.55 -12.99 -3.98
C GLN A 196 -9.98 -13.27 -4.50
N ILE A 197 -10.54 -12.37 -5.28
CA ILE A 197 -11.81 -12.60 -6.00
C ILE A 197 -11.55 -13.49 -7.22
N ASP A 198 -10.53 -13.17 -8.01
CA ASP A 198 -10.20 -13.88 -9.26
C ASP A 198 -9.76 -15.33 -8.99
N ASP A 199 -9.05 -15.60 -7.88
CA ASP A 199 -8.63 -16.95 -7.48
C ASP A 199 -9.72 -17.75 -6.72
N GLY A 200 -10.90 -17.15 -6.54
CA GLY A 200 -12.05 -17.79 -5.90
C GLY A 200 -12.01 -17.86 -4.37
N THR A 201 -11.04 -17.20 -3.71
CA THR A 201 -10.97 -17.13 -2.24
C THR A 201 -12.23 -16.48 -1.65
N THR A 202 -12.78 -15.49 -2.34
CA THR A 202 -14.06 -14.84 -1.99
C THR A 202 -14.89 -14.53 -3.22
N PRO A 203 -16.22 -14.81 -3.20
CA PRO A 203 -17.08 -14.45 -4.32
C PRO A 203 -17.38 -12.95 -4.32
N GLY A 204 -17.04 -12.28 -5.42
CA GLY A 204 -17.21 -10.83 -5.52
C GLY A 204 -17.41 -10.34 -6.95
N ASN A 205 -18.17 -9.25 -7.10
CA ASN A 205 -18.29 -8.45 -8.30
C ASN A 205 -17.29 -7.29 -8.22
N ILE A 206 -16.70 -6.92 -9.36
CA ILE A 206 -15.70 -5.88 -9.46
C ILE A 206 -16.20 -4.80 -10.41
N TYR A 207 -16.08 -3.54 -10.01
CA TYR A 207 -16.34 -2.41 -10.88
C TYR A 207 -15.23 -1.37 -10.76
N LYS A 208 -14.72 -0.90 -11.90
CA LYS A 208 -13.68 0.12 -11.99
C LYS A 208 -14.21 1.36 -12.71
N LEU A 209 -14.25 2.50 -12.01
CA LEU A 209 -14.65 3.80 -12.55
C LEU A 209 -13.40 4.67 -12.76
N PRO A 210 -13.04 5.01 -14.01
CA PRO A 210 -11.93 5.94 -14.28
C PRO A 210 -12.24 7.35 -13.76
N LEU A 211 -11.27 8.02 -13.14
CA LEU A 211 -11.42 9.41 -12.69
C LEU A 211 -11.49 10.43 -13.84
N ALA A 212 -11.01 10.08 -15.02
CA ALA A 212 -11.07 10.95 -16.20
C ALA A 212 -12.49 11.41 -16.58
N SER A 213 -13.52 10.67 -16.16
CA SER A 213 -14.93 11.05 -16.35
C SER A 213 -15.46 12.01 -15.28
N ASN A 214 -14.80 12.09 -14.11
CA ASN A 214 -15.26 12.90 -12.98
C ASN A 214 -15.06 14.40 -13.24
N PRO A 215 -16.09 15.25 -13.06
CA PRO A 215 -15.99 16.70 -13.29
C PRO A 215 -14.91 17.38 -12.42
N ARG A 216 -14.79 17.01 -11.14
CA ARG A 216 -13.78 17.56 -10.25
C ARG A 216 -12.37 17.18 -10.69
N ALA A 217 -12.17 15.94 -11.12
CA ALA A 217 -10.89 15.49 -11.66
C ALA A 217 -10.46 16.34 -12.87
N LYS A 218 -11.40 16.62 -13.79
CA LYS A 218 -11.14 17.50 -14.94
C LYS A 218 -10.78 18.92 -14.50
N MET A 219 -11.49 19.49 -13.53
CA MET A 219 -11.23 20.86 -13.03
C MET A 219 -9.84 21.03 -12.42
N ILE A 220 -9.30 19.98 -11.79
CA ILE A 220 -7.97 20.00 -11.14
C ILE A 220 -6.89 19.30 -11.99
N GLY A 221 -7.20 18.97 -13.25
CA GLY A 221 -6.23 18.41 -14.19
C GLY A 221 -5.81 16.96 -13.92
N VAL A 222 -6.59 16.20 -13.15
CA VAL A 222 -6.33 14.76 -12.90
C VAL A 222 -6.69 13.97 -14.15
N LYS A 223 -5.70 13.30 -14.72
CA LYS A 223 -5.86 12.48 -15.94
C LYS A 223 -5.82 10.98 -15.61
N ASP A 224 -5.08 10.63 -14.58
CA ASP A 224 -4.81 9.25 -14.19
C ASP A 224 -5.56 8.91 -12.91
N GLY A 225 -5.93 7.64 -12.80
CA GLY A 225 -6.54 7.10 -11.60
C GLY A 225 -7.96 6.58 -11.81
N PHE A 226 -8.44 5.92 -10.76
CA PHE A 226 -9.76 5.28 -10.75
C PHE A 226 -10.23 5.02 -9.32
N VAL A 227 -11.52 4.73 -9.19
CA VAL A 227 -12.12 4.07 -8.03
C VAL A 227 -12.52 2.67 -8.46
N LYS A 228 -12.02 1.65 -7.76
CA LYS A 228 -12.40 0.25 -7.96
C LYS A 228 -13.09 -0.25 -6.72
N LEU A 229 -14.31 -0.78 -6.85
CA LEU A 229 -15.10 -1.35 -5.77
C LEU A 229 -15.25 -2.85 -5.94
N PHE A 230 -15.27 -3.55 -4.81
CA PHE A 230 -15.56 -4.97 -4.71
C PHE A 230 -16.80 -5.19 -3.85
N ALA A 231 -17.77 -5.93 -4.36
CA ALA A 231 -19.01 -6.24 -3.65
C ALA A 231 -19.29 -7.74 -3.64
N SER A 232 -19.78 -8.25 -2.53
CA SER A 232 -20.21 -9.64 -2.41
C SER A 232 -21.30 -9.97 -3.41
N THR A 233 -21.13 -11.05 -4.19
CA THR A 233 -22.17 -11.53 -5.13
C THR A 233 -23.46 -11.98 -4.43
N ARG A 234 -23.38 -12.33 -3.14
CA ARG A 234 -24.52 -12.86 -2.38
C ARG A 234 -25.36 -11.77 -1.72
N SER A 235 -24.71 -10.77 -1.14
CA SER A 235 -25.37 -9.78 -0.28
C SER A 235 -25.30 -8.36 -0.84
N GLY A 236 -24.50 -8.12 -1.89
CA GLY A 236 -24.22 -6.77 -2.39
C GLY A 236 -23.43 -5.89 -1.40
N THR A 237 -22.94 -6.45 -0.29
CA THR A 237 -22.13 -5.69 0.67
C THR A 237 -20.77 -5.33 0.07
N VAL A 238 -20.27 -4.14 0.36
CA VAL A 238 -18.91 -3.74 0.01
C VAL A 238 -17.94 -4.61 0.78
N ILE A 239 -17.02 -5.26 0.09
CA ILE A 239 -16.03 -6.18 0.66
C ILE A 239 -14.59 -5.71 0.46
N GLY A 240 -14.37 -4.72 -0.39
CA GLY A 240 -13.06 -4.14 -0.62
C GLY A 240 -13.08 -3.03 -1.65
N GLY A 241 -11.94 -2.41 -1.84
CA GLY A 241 -11.76 -1.41 -2.90
C GLY A 241 -10.35 -0.89 -3.00
N VAL A 242 -10.09 -0.27 -4.16
CA VAL A 242 -8.82 0.38 -4.51
C VAL A 242 -9.13 1.76 -5.07
N ILE A 243 -8.44 2.76 -4.58
CA ILE A 243 -8.53 4.13 -5.09
C ILE A 243 -7.13 4.56 -5.55
N VAL A 244 -7.03 4.95 -6.81
CA VAL A 244 -5.84 5.60 -7.36
C VAL A 244 -6.20 7.03 -7.68
N ALA A 245 -5.70 7.98 -6.88
CA ALA A 245 -6.08 9.39 -6.97
C ALA A 245 -5.09 10.28 -6.23
N PRO A 246 -5.07 11.61 -6.49
CA PRO A 246 -4.54 12.55 -5.52
C PRO A 246 -5.31 12.42 -4.20
N HIS A 247 -4.58 12.35 -3.08
CA HIS A 247 -5.17 12.18 -1.74
C HIS A 247 -6.07 10.94 -1.60
N ALA A 248 -5.66 9.81 -2.20
CA ALA A 248 -6.39 8.54 -2.05
C ALA A 248 -6.48 8.11 -0.58
N SER A 249 -5.47 8.45 0.23
CA SER A 249 -5.43 8.29 1.68
C SER A 249 -6.64 8.89 2.40
N GLU A 250 -7.12 10.05 1.93
CA GLU A 250 -8.30 10.73 2.48
C GLU A 250 -9.60 10.17 1.89
N LEU A 251 -9.54 9.69 0.64
CA LEU A 251 -10.71 9.19 -0.07
C LEU A 251 -11.13 7.77 0.34
N ILE A 252 -10.24 6.98 0.93
CA ILE A 252 -10.51 5.57 1.25
C ILE A 252 -11.46 5.38 2.45
N MET A 253 -11.55 6.35 3.36
CA MET A 253 -12.28 6.23 4.61
C MET A 253 -13.76 5.82 4.45
N PRO A 254 -14.55 6.32 3.47
CA PRO A 254 -15.91 5.82 3.23
C PRO A 254 -15.98 4.32 2.95
N LEU A 255 -14.97 3.74 2.29
CA LEU A 255 -14.91 2.30 2.03
C LEU A 255 -14.57 1.51 3.29
N VAL A 256 -13.68 2.03 4.15
CA VAL A 256 -13.38 1.44 5.47
C VAL A 256 -14.68 1.33 6.28
N LEU A 257 -15.44 2.42 6.39
CA LEU A 257 -16.71 2.44 7.12
C LEU A 257 -17.75 1.52 6.47
N ALA A 258 -17.81 1.48 5.14
CA ALA A 258 -18.73 0.60 4.42
C ALA A 258 -18.45 -0.88 4.70
N ILE A 259 -17.18 -1.28 4.78
CA ILE A 259 -16.77 -2.65 5.09
C ILE A 259 -17.05 -2.97 6.56
N GLU A 260 -16.66 -2.10 7.48
CA GLU A 260 -16.82 -2.29 8.92
C GLU A 260 -18.30 -2.44 9.30
N HIS A 261 -19.15 -1.59 8.73
CA HIS A 261 -20.59 -1.60 8.98
C HIS A 261 -21.39 -2.47 8.00
N ARG A 262 -20.71 -3.23 7.13
CA ARG A 262 -21.33 -4.13 6.14
C ARG A 262 -22.38 -3.45 5.26
N LEU A 263 -22.10 -2.21 4.85
CA LEU A 263 -22.98 -1.48 3.95
C LEU A 263 -23.00 -2.14 2.57
N THR A 264 -24.19 -2.13 1.94
CA THR A 264 -24.33 -2.57 0.55
C THR A 264 -23.91 -1.46 -0.42
N VAL A 265 -23.64 -1.84 -1.67
CA VAL A 265 -23.39 -0.87 -2.75
C VAL A 265 -24.57 0.09 -2.91
N ASP A 266 -25.82 -0.37 -2.71
CA ASP A 266 -27.00 0.47 -2.79
C ASP A 266 -27.08 1.51 -1.67
N GLN A 267 -26.68 1.13 -0.46
CA GLN A 267 -26.59 2.07 0.66
C GLN A 267 -25.51 3.11 0.40
N LEU A 268 -24.35 2.70 -0.11
CA LEU A 268 -23.24 3.59 -0.47
C LEU A 268 -23.66 4.53 -1.63
N ALA A 269 -24.39 4.02 -2.63
CA ALA A 269 -24.89 4.79 -3.77
C ALA A 269 -25.88 5.89 -3.39
N ARG A 270 -26.59 5.73 -2.26
CA ARG A 270 -27.55 6.71 -1.74
C ARG A 270 -26.93 7.83 -0.91
N ALA A 271 -25.62 7.73 -0.60
CA ALA A 271 -24.95 8.82 0.10
C ALA A 271 -24.90 10.09 -0.77
N PHE A 272 -24.97 11.25 -0.13
CA PHE A 272 -24.93 12.55 -0.80
C PHE A 272 -23.53 13.19 -0.65
N PRO A 273 -22.60 12.89 -1.57
CA PRO A 273 -21.29 13.56 -1.56
C PRO A 273 -21.42 15.02 -2.01
N VAL A 274 -20.45 15.83 -1.66
CA VAL A 274 -20.31 17.16 -2.26
C VAL A 274 -20.14 17.02 -3.78
N TYR A 275 -20.82 17.86 -4.54
CA TYR A 275 -20.68 17.90 -6.00
C TYR A 275 -20.16 19.26 -6.48
N PRO A 276 -19.13 19.30 -7.36
CA PRO A 276 -18.33 18.16 -7.81
C PRO A 276 -17.21 17.79 -6.81
N SER A 277 -16.97 16.50 -6.60
CA SER A 277 -15.88 16.03 -5.74
C SER A 277 -15.27 14.71 -6.26
N LEU A 278 -14.04 14.39 -5.85
CA LEU A 278 -13.43 13.09 -6.15
C LEU A 278 -14.14 11.96 -5.38
N SER A 279 -14.60 12.23 -4.15
CA SER A 279 -15.37 11.26 -3.35
C SER A 279 -16.70 10.88 -4.00
N GLY A 280 -17.27 11.76 -4.85
CA GLY A 280 -18.45 11.45 -5.66
C GLY A 280 -18.24 10.24 -6.58
N SER A 281 -17.00 9.99 -7.03
CA SER A 281 -16.69 8.79 -7.82
C SER A 281 -16.94 7.47 -7.06
N ILE A 282 -16.88 7.48 -5.73
CA ILE A 282 -17.20 6.29 -4.91
C ILE A 282 -18.67 5.96 -5.02
N THR A 283 -19.55 6.97 -4.89
CA THR A 283 -21.01 6.76 -5.02
C THR A 283 -21.41 6.43 -6.45
N ASP A 284 -20.73 7.01 -7.45
CA ASP A 284 -20.98 6.71 -8.86
C ASP A 284 -20.55 5.27 -9.20
N ALA A 285 -19.41 4.80 -8.68
CA ALA A 285 -19.00 3.41 -8.82
C ALA A 285 -19.99 2.46 -8.14
N ALA A 286 -20.48 2.82 -6.95
CA ALA A 286 -21.49 2.04 -6.25
C ALA A 286 -22.83 1.97 -7.02
N ARG A 287 -23.28 3.08 -7.63
CA ARG A 287 -24.49 3.09 -8.49
C ARG A 287 -24.34 2.17 -9.69
N ALA A 288 -23.16 2.11 -10.29
CA ALA A 288 -22.91 1.23 -11.43
C ALA A 288 -22.91 -0.26 -11.06
N MET A 289 -22.78 -0.58 -9.77
CA MET A 289 -22.87 -1.96 -9.25
C MET A 289 -24.28 -2.33 -8.77
N HIS A 290 -25.25 -1.41 -8.87
CA HIS A 290 -26.62 -1.68 -8.49
C HIS A 290 -27.17 -2.84 -9.30
N ILE A 291 -27.65 -3.87 -8.62
CA ILE A 291 -28.31 -5.02 -9.25
C ILE A 291 -29.81 -4.71 -9.26
N VAL A 292 -30.33 -4.48 -10.44
CA VAL A 292 -31.79 -4.43 -10.63
C VAL A 292 -32.32 -5.83 -10.37
N GLY A 293 -33.02 -6.00 -9.24
CA GLY A 293 -33.70 -7.26 -8.88
C GLY A 293 -34.94 -7.50 -9.71
#